data_5ed4b3ddc0009b63f0ded207d01c1b7d
#
_entry.id   5ed4b3ddc0009b63f0ded207d01c1b7d
#
_cell.length_a   1.000
_cell.length_b   1.000
_cell.length_c   1.000
_cell.angle_alpha   90.00
_cell.angle_beta   90.00
_cell.angle_gamma   90.00
#
_symmetry.space_group_name_H-M   'P 1'
#
loop_
_entity.id
_entity.type
_entity.pdbx_description
1 polymer ?
#
loop_
_entity_poly.entity_id
_entity_poly.type
_entity_poly.pdbx_seq_one_letter_code
_entity_poly.pdbx_strand_id
1 'polypeptide(L)'
;MIIVFNWLQDSFQKTNIVISKSKIKLIASLSQKKFRDETGLFIAEGTKLVTDLSSAFQCSMLIATPQWLDENNDIKADEIIEADIEELKKISNQKSPQGVLAVFRQPVYTYNPLELNQKLSLALDDVQDPGNLGTILRIADWFGIIDVFCSEHTADAYSPKTVQATMGALARVKVHTVNLNEFLQSCAGKLPIYGTFMDGENIYSKTLTQHGMIVMGNEGNGISPTIEKLVTEKLLIPNYPSGQITSESLNVGVATALVCGEFRRRT
;
A
#
# COMPACT_ATOMS: atom_id res chain seq x y z
N MET A 1 -3.85 -1.33 -68.41
CA MET A 1 -2.70 -0.97 -67.57
C MET A 1 -3.16 -1.08 -66.13
N ILE A 2 -2.98 -2.30 -65.53
CA ILE A 2 -3.45 -2.66 -64.20
C ILE A 2 -2.24 -2.53 -63.28
N ILE A 3 -2.30 -1.58 -62.34
CA ILE A 3 -1.27 -1.40 -61.32
C ILE A 3 -1.64 -2.33 -60.19
N VAL A 4 -0.85 -3.38 -60.01
CA VAL A 4 -0.92 -4.31 -58.88
C VAL A 4 -0.19 -3.66 -57.71
N PHE A 5 -0.93 -3.24 -56.69
CA PHE A 5 -0.36 -2.85 -55.41
C PHE A 5 0.09 -4.12 -54.68
N ASN A 6 1.39 -4.36 -54.65
CA ASN A 6 2.01 -5.33 -53.77
C ASN A 6 1.97 -4.77 -52.33
N TRP A 7 1.12 -5.32 -51.50
CA TRP A 7 1.22 -5.19 -50.07
C TRP A 7 2.39 -6.04 -49.58
N LEU A 8 3.50 -5.39 -49.29
CA LEU A 8 4.57 -5.99 -48.50
C LEU A 8 3.98 -6.23 -47.09
N GLN A 9 3.66 -7.48 -46.81
CA GLN A 9 3.51 -7.96 -45.47
C GLN A 9 4.89 -7.86 -44.81
N ASP A 10 5.12 -6.78 -44.06
CA ASP A 10 6.16 -6.77 -43.03
C ASP A 10 5.83 -7.87 -42.04
N SER A 11 6.45 -9.03 -42.27
CA SER A 11 6.53 -10.08 -41.28
C SER A 11 7.37 -9.52 -40.10
N PHE A 12 6.69 -8.95 -39.10
CA PHE A 12 7.29 -8.76 -37.79
C PHE A 12 7.80 -10.14 -37.35
N GLN A 13 9.10 -10.34 -37.46
CA GLN A 13 9.77 -11.45 -36.81
C GLN A 13 9.50 -11.28 -35.31
N LYS A 14 8.58 -12.09 -34.77
CA LYS A 14 8.45 -12.27 -33.31
C LYS A 14 9.79 -12.80 -32.80
N THR A 15 10.68 -11.90 -32.43
CA THR A 15 11.84 -12.26 -31.63
C THR A 15 11.26 -12.66 -30.27
N ASN A 16 11.27 -13.94 -29.96
CA ASN A 16 11.05 -14.43 -28.61
C ASN A 16 12.14 -13.80 -27.73
N ILE A 17 11.83 -12.67 -27.13
CA ILE A 17 12.76 -11.99 -26.21
C ILE A 17 12.66 -12.71 -24.88
N VAL A 18 13.48 -13.75 -24.74
CA VAL A 18 13.66 -14.46 -23.46
C VAL A 18 14.11 -13.44 -22.40
N ILE A 19 13.43 -13.42 -21.26
CA ILE A 19 13.79 -12.55 -20.13
C ILE A 19 15.26 -12.82 -19.77
N SER A 20 16.11 -11.81 -19.83
CA SER A 20 17.54 -11.98 -19.57
C SER A 20 17.78 -12.44 -18.11
N LYS A 21 18.84 -13.23 -17.90
CA LYS A 21 19.21 -13.72 -16.55
C LYS A 21 19.43 -12.58 -15.55
N SER A 22 19.93 -11.44 -16.00
CA SER A 22 20.12 -10.25 -15.15
C SER A 22 18.80 -9.67 -14.67
N LYS A 23 17.77 -9.61 -15.54
CA LYS A 23 16.42 -9.14 -15.18
C LYS A 23 15.72 -10.12 -14.23
N ILE A 24 15.81 -11.43 -14.50
CA ILE A 24 15.30 -12.45 -13.57
C ILE A 24 15.92 -12.26 -12.18
N LYS A 25 17.23 -12.07 -12.10
CA LYS A 25 17.94 -11.84 -10.85
C LYS A 25 17.50 -10.55 -10.15
N LEU A 26 17.34 -9.46 -10.91
CA LEU A 26 16.84 -8.19 -10.38
C LEU A 26 15.43 -8.38 -9.78
N ILE A 27 14.49 -8.92 -10.55
CA ILE A 27 13.11 -9.11 -10.11
C ILE A 27 13.05 -9.98 -8.86
N ALA A 28 13.76 -11.13 -8.85
CA ALA A 28 13.84 -11.99 -7.68
C ALA A 28 14.41 -11.30 -6.44
N SER A 29 15.39 -10.41 -6.62
CA SER A 29 16.00 -9.66 -5.51
C SER A 29 15.04 -8.68 -4.85
N LEU A 30 14.04 -8.15 -5.59
CA LEU A 30 13.03 -7.21 -5.07
C LEU A 30 12.07 -7.84 -4.06
N SER A 31 12.12 -9.15 -3.84
CA SER A 31 11.48 -9.80 -2.69
C SER A 31 12.08 -9.36 -1.35
N GLN A 32 13.34 -8.90 -1.33
CA GLN A 32 14.07 -8.48 -0.14
C GLN A 32 14.09 -6.95 -0.01
N LYS A 33 13.79 -6.45 1.21
CA LYS A 33 13.75 -5.00 1.51
C LYS A 33 15.05 -4.29 1.10
N LYS A 34 16.20 -4.85 1.43
CA LYS A 34 17.51 -4.28 1.10
C LYS A 34 17.63 -3.85 -0.37
N PHE A 35 17.23 -4.73 -1.30
CA PHE A 35 17.35 -4.43 -2.72
C PHE A 35 16.27 -3.43 -3.20
N ARG A 36 15.11 -3.41 -2.58
CA ARG A 36 14.11 -2.36 -2.85
C ARG A 36 14.60 -0.99 -2.41
N ASP A 37 15.23 -0.91 -1.23
CA ASP A 37 15.82 0.33 -0.71
C ASP A 37 17.00 0.82 -1.59
N GLU A 38 17.85 -0.11 -2.05
CA GLU A 38 19.00 0.21 -2.92
C GLU A 38 18.59 0.66 -4.32
N THR A 39 17.53 0.06 -4.88
CA THR A 39 17.12 0.31 -6.28
C THR A 39 15.98 1.32 -6.40
N GLY A 40 15.22 1.56 -5.33
CA GLY A 40 13.98 2.33 -5.37
C GLY A 40 12.90 1.66 -6.21
N LEU A 41 12.91 0.32 -6.36
CA LEU A 41 11.97 -0.43 -7.18
C LEU A 41 11.10 -1.36 -6.33
N PHE A 42 9.92 -1.69 -6.84
CA PHE A 42 9.04 -2.71 -6.27
C PHE A 42 8.24 -3.45 -7.34
N ILE A 43 7.65 -4.58 -6.98
CA ILE A 43 6.95 -5.47 -7.91
C ILE A 43 5.45 -5.41 -7.63
N ALA A 44 4.66 -5.44 -8.71
CA ALA A 44 3.23 -5.72 -8.67
C ALA A 44 2.89 -6.82 -9.68
N GLU A 45 1.98 -7.72 -9.30
CA GLU A 45 1.57 -8.86 -10.10
C GLU A 45 0.05 -8.95 -10.20
N GLY A 46 -0.44 -9.27 -11.40
CA GLY A 46 -1.86 -9.41 -11.71
C GLY A 46 -2.48 -8.17 -12.33
N THR A 47 -3.42 -8.40 -13.25
CA THR A 47 -4.00 -7.36 -14.13
C THR A 47 -4.50 -6.15 -13.35
N LYS A 48 -5.43 -6.37 -12.40
CA LYS A 48 -6.03 -5.27 -11.65
C LYS A 48 -4.99 -4.41 -10.93
N LEU A 49 -4.03 -5.06 -10.25
CA LEU A 49 -3.02 -4.35 -9.46
C LEU A 49 -2.07 -3.57 -10.34
N VAL A 50 -1.58 -4.16 -11.43
CA VAL A 50 -0.70 -3.49 -12.40
C VAL A 50 -1.41 -2.30 -13.04
N THR A 51 -2.66 -2.46 -13.48
CA THR A 51 -3.45 -1.37 -14.09
C THR A 51 -3.67 -0.23 -13.09
N ASP A 52 -4.12 -0.53 -11.86
CA ASP A 52 -4.35 0.49 -10.83
C ASP A 52 -3.05 1.28 -10.54
N LEU A 53 -1.92 0.58 -10.35
CA LEU A 53 -0.64 1.22 -10.00
C LEU A 53 -0.02 1.97 -11.18
N SER A 54 -0.23 1.56 -12.41
CA SER A 54 0.27 2.26 -13.61
C SER A 54 -0.28 3.68 -13.76
N SER A 55 -1.41 3.97 -13.11
CA SER A 55 -1.99 5.33 -13.10
C SER A 55 -1.26 6.30 -12.17
N ALA A 56 -0.48 5.78 -11.19
CA ALA A 56 0.12 6.57 -10.12
C ALA A 56 1.65 6.45 -10.05
N PHE A 57 2.22 5.36 -10.57
CA PHE A 57 3.65 5.07 -10.47
C PHE A 57 4.29 4.94 -11.85
N GLN A 58 5.54 5.37 -11.95
CA GLN A 58 6.34 5.13 -13.15
C GLN A 58 6.66 3.63 -13.26
N CYS A 59 6.16 3.00 -14.33
CA CYS A 59 6.49 1.61 -14.64
C CYS A 59 7.88 1.55 -15.29
N SER A 60 8.85 0.98 -14.60
CA SER A 60 10.20 0.78 -15.12
C SER A 60 10.28 -0.40 -16.07
N MET A 61 9.52 -1.47 -15.78
CA MET A 61 9.52 -2.66 -16.62
C MET A 61 8.13 -3.32 -16.55
N LEU A 62 7.57 -3.63 -17.70
CA LEU A 62 6.32 -4.37 -17.84
C LEU A 62 6.63 -5.70 -18.55
N ILE A 63 6.31 -6.80 -17.91
CA ILE A 63 6.53 -8.15 -18.43
C ILE A 63 5.17 -8.83 -18.51
N ALA A 64 4.71 -9.15 -19.71
CA ALA A 64 3.37 -9.70 -19.87
C ALA A 64 3.26 -10.63 -21.07
N THR A 65 2.18 -11.40 -21.08
CA THR A 65 1.84 -12.23 -22.25
C THR A 65 1.37 -11.36 -23.41
N PRO A 66 1.54 -11.81 -24.67
CA PRO A 66 1.05 -11.09 -25.84
C PRO A 66 -0.43 -10.72 -25.73
N GLN A 67 -1.26 -11.67 -25.30
CA GLN A 67 -2.70 -11.44 -25.13
C GLN A 67 -2.95 -10.31 -24.12
N TRP A 68 -2.24 -10.29 -22.99
CA TRP A 68 -2.41 -9.24 -21.99
C TRP A 68 -1.99 -7.87 -22.51
N LEU A 69 -0.90 -7.78 -23.28
CA LEU A 69 -0.43 -6.54 -23.91
C LEU A 69 -1.42 -5.99 -24.92
N ASP A 70 -2.05 -6.86 -25.71
CA ASP A 70 -3.07 -6.46 -26.69
C ASP A 70 -4.32 -5.87 -25.99
N GLU A 71 -4.71 -6.45 -24.85
CA GLU A 71 -5.88 -6.01 -24.05
C GLU A 71 -5.60 -4.75 -23.21
N ASN A 72 -4.32 -4.40 -22.93
CA ASN A 72 -3.90 -3.33 -22.03
C ASN A 72 -2.81 -2.43 -22.70
N ASN A 73 -3.03 -2.02 -23.90
CA ASN A 73 -2.04 -1.32 -24.73
C ASN A 73 -1.83 0.17 -24.37
N ASP A 74 -2.60 0.70 -23.44
CA ASP A 74 -2.52 2.07 -22.93
C ASP A 74 -1.48 2.22 -21.79
N ILE A 75 -1.00 1.12 -21.20
CA ILE A 75 -0.03 1.15 -20.11
C ILE A 75 1.36 1.46 -20.66
N LYS A 76 1.96 2.55 -20.13
CA LYS A 76 3.31 2.99 -20.48
C LYS A 76 4.33 2.43 -19.51
N ALA A 77 5.45 1.95 -20.05
CA ALA A 77 6.60 1.51 -19.26
C ALA A 77 7.89 1.95 -19.95
N ASP A 78 8.98 2.10 -19.16
CA ASP A 78 10.31 2.40 -19.71
C ASP A 78 10.79 1.23 -20.59
N GLU A 79 10.42 0.00 -20.25
CA GLU A 79 10.69 -1.21 -21.01
C GLU A 79 9.49 -2.16 -20.97
N ILE A 80 9.12 -2.73 -22.14
CA ILE A 80 8.07 -3.75 -22.28
C ILE A 80 8.72 -5.04 -22.76
N ILE A 81 8.45 -6.14 -22.07
CA ILE A 81 8.98 -7.48 -22.38
C ILE A 81 7.81 -8.43 -22.59
N GLU A 82 7.70 -8.95 -23.79
CA GLU A 82 6.77 -10.04 -24.11
C GLU A 82 7.32 -11.35 -23.53
N ALA A 83 6.53 -12.07 -22.76
CA ALA A 83 6.90 -13.32 -22.11
C ALA A 83 5.73 -14.31 -22.12
N ASP A 84 6.03 -15.59 -22.18
CA ASP A 84 5.01 -16.61 -22.01
C ASP A 84 4.74 -16.87 -20.50
N ILE A 85 3.70 -17.68 -20.23
CA ILE A 85 3.29 -17.98 -18.86
C ILE A 85 4.36 -18.77 -18.10
N GLU A 86 5.17 -19.58 -18.79
CA GLU A 86 6.25 -20.37 -18.18
C GLU A 86 7.45 -19.48 -17.80
N GLU A 87 7.69 -18.42 -18.56
CA GLU A 87 8.69 -17.40 -18.22
C GLU A 87 8.21 -16.54 -17.04
N LEU A 88 6.94 -16.12 -17.03
CA LEU A 88 6.36 -15.41 -15.91
C LEU A 88 6.40 -16.22 -14.61
N LYS A 89 6.18 -17.54 -14.65
CA LYS A 89 6.32 -18.41 -13.47
C LYS A 89 7.72 -18.39 -12.85
N LYS A 90 8.77 -18.13 -13.63
CA LYS A 90 10.15 -18.09 -13.11
C LYS A 90 10.44 -16.83 -12.28
N ILE A 91 9.66 -15.76 -12.47
CA ILE A 91 9.87 -14.46 -11.83
C ILE A 91 8.75 -14.08 -10.87
N SER A 92 7.64 -14.79 -10.90
CA SER A 92 6.45 -14.50 -10.10
C SER A 92 6.58 -15.02 -8.68
N ASN A 93 6.07 -14.27 -7.71
CA ASN A 93 5.85 -14.70 -6.34
C ASN A 93 4.50 -15.42 -6.15
N GLN A 94 3.65 -15.45 -7.19
CA GLN A 94 2.34 -16.09 -7.15
C GLN A 94 2.41 -17.55 -7.62
N LYS A 95 1.61 -18.42 -7.00
CA LYS A 95 1.49 -19.83 -7.44
C LYS A 95 0.91 -19.94 -8.86
N SER A 96 0.05 -19.00 -9.24
CA SER A 96 -0.60 -18.96 -10.55
C SER A 96 -0.53 -17.52 -11.11
N PRO A 97 0.51 -17.18 -11.87
CA PRO A 97 0.65 -15.86 -12.49
C PRO A 97 -0.53 -15.52 -13.41
N GLN A 98 -0.97 -14.27 -13.39
CA GLN A 98 -2.12 -13.78 -14.15
C GLN A 98 -1.72 -13.09 -15.47
N GLY A 99 -0.65 -13.54 -16.10
CA GLY A 99 -0.22 -13.04 -17.41
C GLY A 99 0.53 -11.70 -17.39
N VAL A 100 0.73 -11.07 -16.22
CA VAL A 100 1.48 -9.81 -16.10
C VAL A 100 2.21 -9.67 -14.77
N LEU A 101 3.43 -9.11 -14.84
CA LEU A 101 4.23 -8.62 -13.74
C LEU A 101 4.81 -7.26 -14.14
N ALA A 102 4.73 -6.28 -13.25
CA ALA A 102 5.33 -4.97 -13.47
C ALA A 102 6.31 -4.61 -12.35
N VAL A 103 7.37 -3.89 -12.72
CA VAL A 103 8.34 -3.30 -11.81
C VAL A 103 8.13 -1.78 -11.84
N PHE A 104 7.78 -1.22 -10.68
CA PHE A 104 7.53 0.21 -10.52
C PHE A 104 8.62 0.89 -9.73
N ARG A 105 8.79 2.22 -9.93
CA ARG A 105 9.62 3.05 -9.08
C ARG A 105 8.88 3.44 -7.83
N GLN A 106 9.55 3.35 -6.67
CA GLN A 106 8.99 3.85 -5.43
C GLN A 106 8.92 5.38 -5.49
N PRO A 107 7.79 5.98 -5.07
CA PRO A 107 7.67 7.43 -5.01
C PRO A 107 8.41 7.98 -3.78
N VAL A 108 8.82 9.23 -3.88
CA VAL A 108 9.26 10.02 -2.71
C VAL A 108 8.15 11.02 -2.40
N TYR A 109 7.42 10.77 -1.33
CA TYR A 109 6.35 11.66 -0.89
C TYR A 109 6.86 12.70 0.10
N THR A 110 6.37 13.93 -0.06
CA THR A 110 6.49 14.98 0.93
C THR A 110 5.11 15.27 1.51
N TYR A 111 5.05 15.71 2.75
CA TYR A 111 3.82 16.15 3.40
C TYR A 111 3.96 17.60 3.86
N ASN A 112 2.84 18.32 3.88
CA ASN A 112 2.77 19.67 4.41
C ASN A 112 2.12 19.61 5.80
N PRO A 113 2.86 19.95 6.89
CA PRO A 113 2.30 19.92 8.24
C PRO A 113 1.05 20.81 8.43
N LEU A 114 0.92 21.89 7.66
CA LEU A 114 -0.25 22.78 7.73
C LEU A 114 -1.51 22.12 7.15
N GLU A 115 -1.36 21.25 6.16
CA GLU A 115 -2.48 20.54 5.58
C GLU A 115 -2.99 19.40 6.46
N LEU A 116 -2.13 18.81 7.29
CA LEU A 116 -2.51 17.75 8.21
C LEU A 116 -3.56 18.21 9.24
N ASN A 117 -3.59 19.50 9.56
CA ASN A 117 -4.58 20.08 10.48
C ASN A 117 -6.00 20.12 9.90
N GLN A 118 -6.15 19.84 8.62
CA GLN A 118 -7.44 19.90 7.91
C GLN A 118 -7.92 18.54 7.42
N LYS A 119 -7.11 17.50 7.64
CA LYS A 119 -7.34 16.15 7.12
C LYS A 119 -7.32 15.12 8.23
N LEU A 120 -8.01 14.01 7.99
CA LEU A 120 -7.83 12.81 8.79
C LEU A 120 -6.67 12.01 8.20
N SER A 121 -5.72 11.62 9.06
CA SER A 121 -4.55 10.83 8.69
C SER A 121 -4.38 9.64 9.63
N LEU A 122 -3.66 8.61 9.21
CA LEU A 122 -3.30 7.47 10.05
C LEU A 122 -1.82 7.54 10.45
N ALA A 123 -1.52 7.08 11.66
CA ALA A 123 -0.17 6.80 12.14
C ALA A 123 -0.10 5.35 12.64
N LEU A 124 0.87 4.60 12.16
CA LEU A 124 1.03 3.18 12.46
C LEU A 124 2.30 2.97 13.29
N ASP A 125 2.09 2.56 14.55
CA ASP A 125 3.15 2.30 15.50
C ASP A 125 3.50 0.81 15.50
N ASP A 126 4.51 0.45 14.70
CA ASP A 126 5.07 -0.89 14.58
C ASP A 126 4.06 -1.98 14.15
N VAL A 127 3.17 -1.68 13.21
CA VAL A 127 2.33 -2.70 12.55
C VAL A 127 3.22 -3.60 11.70
N GLN A 128 3.48 -4.84 12.16
CA GLN A 128 4.52 -5.69 11.59
C GLN A 128 4.04 -6.69 10.54
N ASP A 129 2.76 -7.07 10.52
CA ASP A 129 2.26 -7.98 9.49
C ASP A 129 1.97 -7.25 8.17
N PRO A 130 2.60 -7.64 7.05
CA PRO A 130 2.37 -7.03 5.74
C PRO A 130 0.92 -7.14 5.25
N GLY A 131 0.19 -8.17 5.66
CA GLY A 131 -1.23 -8.33 5.33
C GLY A 131 -2.11 -7.33 6.07
N ASN A 132 -1.82 -7.08 7.37
CA ASN A 132 -2.48 -6.05 8.16
C ASN A 132 -2.19 -4.66 7.59
N LEU A 133 -0.93 -4.34 7.28
CA LEU A 133 -0.58 -3.09 6.63
C LEU A 133 -1.34 -2.90 5.31
N GLY A 134 -1.34 -3.90 4.44
CA GLY A 134 -2.09 -3.83 3.19
C GLY A 134 -3.59 -3.64 3.39
N THR A 135 -4.17 -4.28 4.39
CA THR A 135 -5.58 -4.10 4.77
C THR A 135 -5.85 -2.69 5.28
N ILE A 136 -4.97 -2.14 6.13
CA ILE A 136 -5.08 -0.76 6.64
C ILE A 136 -5.00 0.24 5.49
N LEU A 137 -4.10 0.05 4.53
CA LEU A 137 -4.00 0.93 3.35
C LEU A 137 -5.27 0.89 2.49
N ARG A 138 -5.93 -0.27 2.35
CA ARG A 138 -7.25 -0.36 1.68
C ARG A 138 -8.33 0.36 2.46
N ILE A 139 -8.32 0.29 3.78
CA ILE A 139 -9.26 1.01 4.66
C ILE A 139 -9.03 2.51 4.53
N ALA A 140 -7.77 2.95 4.53
CA ALA A 140 -7.41 4.35 4.31
C ALA A 140 -7.97 4.88 2.98
N ASP A 141 -7.73 4.15 1.88
CA ASP A 141 -8.28 4.45 0.55
C ASP A 141 -9.82 4.53 0.57
N TRP A 142 -10.49 3.54 1.19
CA TRP A 142 -11.95 3.48 1.27
C TRP A 142 -12.57 4.68 1.99
N PHE A 143 -11.92 5.14 3.05
CA PHE A 143 -12.37 6.28 3.85
C PHE A 143 -11.77 7.62 3.45
N GLY A 144 -11.08 7.71 2.30
CA GLY A 144 -10.50 8.94 1.78
C GLY A 144 -9.39 9.50 2.67
N ILE A 145 -8.62 8.63 3.33
CA ILE A 145 -7.42 8.99 4.10
C ILE A 145 -6.21 8.81 3.19
N ILE A 146 -5.61 9.93 2.80
CA ILE A 146 -4.55 9.94 1.78
C ILE A 146 -3.18 9.67 2.42
N ASP A 147 -2.92 10.22 3.61
CA ASP A 147 -1.60 10.18 4.24
C ASP A 147 -1.58 9.16 5.39
N VAL A 148 -0.69 8.18 5.29
CA VAL A 148 -0.44 7.14 6.30
C VAL A 148 1.03 7.22 6.71
N PHE A 149 1.28 7.51 7.98
CA PHE A 149 2.61 7.65 8.57
C PHE A 149 2.98 6.36 9.31
N CYS A 150 4.04 5.72 8.89
CA CYS A 150 4.51 4.44 9.46
C CYS A 150 5.80 4.68 10.24
N SER A 151 5.91 4.07 11.42
CA SER A 151 7.18 3.97 12.13
C SER A 151 8.19 3.18 11.30
N GLU A 152 9.48 3.30 11.63
CA GLU A 152 10.58 2.63 10.93
C GLU A 152 10.49 1.09 10.99
N HIS A 153 9.86 0.54 12.03
CA HIS A 153 9.67 -0.89 12.23
C HIS A 153 8.34 -1.42 11.70
N THR A 154 7.48 -0.57 11.18
CA THR A 154 6.27 -0.98 10.45
C THR A 154 6.67 -1.78 9.20
N ALA A 155 5.86 -2.77 8.84
CA ALA A 155 6.05 -3.57 7.63
C ALA A 155 6.27 -2.67 6.41
N ASP A 156 7.09 -3.14 5.48
CA ASP A 156 7.38 -2.39 4.26
C ASP A 156 6.16 -2.38 3.32
N ALA A 157 5.68 -1.18 3.00
CA ALA A 157 4.56 -0.94 2.11
C ALA A 157 4.79 -1.48 0.68
N TYR A 158 6.05 -1.54 0.26
CA TYR A 158 6.44 -2.00 -1.07
C TYR A 158 6.91 -3.46 -1.11
N SER A 159 6.77 -4.20 0.00
CA SER A 159 7.00 -5.65 -0.03
C SER A 159 5.94 -6.33 -0.92
N PRO A 160 6.29 -7.39 -1.67
CA PRO A 160 5.33 -8.07 -2.55
C PRO A 160 4.04 -8.50 -1.83
N LYS A 161 4.15 -8.93 -0.57
CA LYS A 161 2.99 -9.34 0.24
C LYS A 161 2.10 -8.15 0.58
N THR A 162 2.67 -7.00 0.97
CA THR A 162 1.90 -5.77 1.24
C THR A 162 1.25 -5.25 -0.03
N VAL A 163 2.03 -5.08 -1.11
CA VAL A 163 1.54 -4.59 -2.41
C VAL A 163 0.34 -5.41 -2.86
N GLN A 164 0.43 -6.75 -2.80
CA GLN A 164 -0.67 -7.64 -3.15
C GLN A 164 -1.89 -7.43 -2.24
N ALA A 165 -1.67 -7.26 -0.93
CA ALA A 165 -2.74 -7.08 0.05
C ALA A 165 -3.46 -5.73 -0.09
N THR A 166 -2.81 -4.70 -0.66
CA THR A 166 -3.43 -3.37 -0.87
C THR A 166 -4.51 -3.37 -1.94
N MET A 167 -4.52 -4.36 -2.85
CA MET A 167 -5.48 -4.43 -3.97
C MET A 167 -5.55 -3.12 -4.80
N GLY A 168 -4.42 -2.42 -4.95
CA GLY A 168 -4.30 -1.17 -5.69
C GLY A 168 -4.45 0.12 -4.88
N ALA A 169 -4.72 0.05 -3.58
CA ALA A 169 -4.86 1.24 -2.73
C ALA A 169 -3.61 2.14 -2.71
N LEU A 170 -2.41 1.57 -2.90
CA LEU A 170 -1.16 2.35 -3.03
C LEU A 170 -1.20 3.41 -4.14
N ALA A 171 -2.05 3.27 -5.14
CA ALA A 171 -2.20 4.29 -6.18
C ALA A 171 -2.82 5.61 -5.65
N ARG A 172 -3.50 5.56 -4.50
CA ARG A 172 -4.25 6.69 -3.94
C ARG A 172 -3.84 7.07 -2.52
N VAL A 173 -3.14 6.17 -1.82
CA VAL A 173 -2.66 6.37 -0.44
C VAL A 173 -1.14 6.57 -0.45
N LYS A 174 -0.70 7.63 0.19
CA LYS A 174 0.72 7.97 0.35
C LYS A 174 1.23 7.40 1.66
N VAL A 175 2.22 6.53 1.58
CA VAL A 175 2.87 5.95 2.76
C VAL A 175 4.17 6.69 3.04
N HIS A 176 4.28 7.24 4.25
CA HIS A 176 5.44 7.96 4.73
C HIS A 176 6.12 7.14 5.84
N THR A 177 7.36 6.73 5.65
CA THR A 177 8.17 6.15 6.73
C THR A 177 8.88 7.27 7.47
N VAL A 178 8.64 7.40 8.77
CA VAL A 178 9.13 8.49 9.60
C VAL A 178 9.61 7.99 10.97
N ASN A 179 10.46 8.77 11.64
CA ASN A 179 10.58 8.65 13.09
C ASN A 179 9.25 9.11 13.72
N LEU A 180 8.40 8.12 14.08
CA LEU A 180 7.03 8.37 14.47
C LEU A 180 6.92 9.26 15.72
N ASN A 181 7.87 9.11 16.66
CA ASN A 181 7.89 9.91 17.88
C ASN A 181 8.17 11.40 17.56
N GLU A 182 9.21 11.68 16.79
CA GLU A 182 9.55 13.07 16.39
C GLU A 182 8.44 13.68 15.52
N PHE A 183 7.86 12.90 14.62
CA PHE A 183 6.75 13.33 13.78
C PHE A 183 5.53 13.74 14.61
N LEU A 184 5.08 12.88 15.53
CA LEU A 184 3.91 13.18 16.38
C LEU A 184 4.19 14.31 17.37
N GLN A 185 5.41 14.45 17.89
CA GLN A 185 5.82 15.62 18.67
C GLN A 185 5.66 16.91 17.87
N SER A 186 6.02 16.90 16.59
CA SER A 186 5.85 18.06 15.71
C SER A 186 4.39 18.43 15.45
N CYS A 187 3.48 17.47 15.62
CA CYS A 187 2.02 17.64 15.50
C CYS A 187 1.36 18.10 16.81
N ALA A 188 2.03 17.96 17.95
CA ALA A 188 1.47 18.27 19.27
C ALA A 188 0.97 19.72 19.36
N GLY A 189 -0.24 19.90 19.90
CA GLY A 189 -0.91 21.19 20.02
C GLY A 189 -1.41 21.79 18.69
N LYS A 190 -1.19 21.14 17.56
CA LYS A 190 -1.64 21.59 16.23
C LYS A 190 -2.87 20.84 15.72
N LEU A 191 -3.01 19.58 16.08
CA LEU A 191 -4.14 18.73 15.71
C LEU A 191 -4.40 17.70 16.81
N PRO A 192 -5.63 17.18 16.94
CA PRO A 192 -5.91 16.09 17.88
C PRO A 192 -5.23 14.79 17.42
N ILE A 193 -4.62 14.08 18.38
CA ILE A 193 -3.99 12.78 18.19
C ILE A 193 -4.82 11.75 18.95
N TYR A 194 -5.52 10.90 18.22
CA TYR A 194 -6.38 9.85 18.73
C TYR A 194 -5.62 8.53 18.77
N GLY A 195 -5.69 7.81 19.86
CA GLY A 195 -5.14 6.45 19.98
C GLY A 195 -6.16 5.46 20.51
N THR A 196 -6.06 4.20 20.11
CA THR A 196 -6.97 3.14 20.59
C THR A 196 -6.39 2.43 21.81
N PHE A 197 -7.14 2.45 22.93
CA PHE A 197 -6.72 1.88 24.22
C PHE A 197 -7.89 1.21 24.92
N MET A 198 -7.58 0.25 25.81
CA MET A 198 -8.59 -0.42 26.64
C MET A 198 -9.14 0.48 27.75
N ASP A 199 -8.38 1.49 28.17
CA ASP A 199 -8.75 2.51 29.17
C ASP A 199 -9.25 3.82 28.54
N GLY A 200 -9.58 3.78 27.23
CA GLY A 200 -10.09 4.94 26.50
C GLY A 200 -11.57 5.22 26.73
N GLU A 201 -12.03 6.35 26.20
CA GLU A 201 -13.45 6.71 26.16
C GLU A 201 -14.14 5.99 24.98
N ASN A 202 -15.37 5.54 25.21
CA ASN A 202 -16.14 4.84 24.19
C ASN A 202 -16.27 5.69 22.91
N ILE A 203 -15.72 5.18 21.81
CA ILE A 203 -15.68 5.89 20.52
C ILE A 203 -17.08 6.27 20.01
N TYR A 204 -18.11 5.48 20.33
CA TYR A 204 -19.48 5.70 19.83
C TYR A 204 -20.21 6.85 20.56
N SER A 205 -19.77 7.21 21.76
CA SER A 205 -20.33 8.33 22.54
C SER A 205 -19.48 9.59 22.52
N LYS A 206 -18.18 9.45 22.19
CA LYS A 206 -17.23 10.57 22.17
C LYS A 206 -17.46 11.49 20.96
N THR A 207 -17.37 12.80 21.17
CA THR A 207 -17.36 13.75 20.06
C THR A 207 -16.03 13.66 19.30
N LEU A 208 -16.07 13.34 18.02
CA LEU A 208 -14.91 13.21 17.15
C LEU A 208 -14.84 14.39 16.17
N THR A 209 -13.62 14.85 15.86
CA THR A 209 -13.38 15.88 14.83
C THR A 209 -13.30 15.25 13.43
N GLN A 210 -13.48 16.06 12.40
CA GLN A 210 -13.34 15.59 11.01
C GLN A 210 -11.87 15.53 10.53
N HIS A 211 -10.93 15.97 11.36
CA HIS A 211 -9.50 16.02 11.11
C HIS A 211 -8.74 15.49 12.32
N GLY A 212 -7.49 15.17 12.13
CA GLY A 212 -6.60 14.67 13.19
C GLY A 212 -5.79 13.46 12.76
N MET A 213 -5.03 12.95 13.71
CA MET A 213 -4.18 11.78 13.53
C MET A 213 -4.75 10.61 14.32
N ILE A 214 -5.09 9.51 13.65
CA ILE A 214 -5.51 8.27 14.29
C ILE A 214 -4.28 7.37 14.41
N VAL A 215 -3.87 7.05 15.61
CA VAL A 215 -2.76 6.14 15.91
C VAL A 215 -3.28 4.73 16.11
N MET A 216 -2.72 3.78 15.35
CA MET A 216 -2.96 2.35 15.49
C MET A 216 -1.65 1.67 15.91
N GLY A 217 -1.71 0.82 16.91
CA GLY A 217 -0.53 0.18 17.48
C GLY A 217 -0.23 -1.20 16.89
N ASN A 218 0.85 -1.78 17.38
CA ASN A 218 1.30 -3.14 17.09
C ASN A 218 0.24 -4.19 17.48
N GLU A 219 0.19 -5.29 16.75
CA GLU A 219 -0.80 -6.36 16.95
C GLU A 219 -0.73 -7.02 18.34
N GLY A 220 0.46 -7.15 18.90
CA GLY A 220 0.69 -7.79 20.20
C GLY A 220 0.84 -6.80 21.34
N ASN A 221 1.51 -5.68 21.11
CA ASN A 221 1.92 -4.74 22.17
C ASN A 221 1.06 -3.47 22.22
N GLY A 222 0.18 -3.25 21.24
CA GLY A 222 -0.58 -2.01 21.14
C GLY A 222 0.28 -0.80 20.78
N ILE A 223 -0.15 0.38 21.19
CA ILE A 223 0.59 1.64 21.03
C ILE A 223 1.71 1.68 22.06
N SER A 224 2.93 2.00 21.62
CA SER A 224 4.10 2.05 22.50
C SER A 224 3.99 3.16 23.57
N PRO A 225 4.60 2.99 24.75
CA PRO A 225 4.52 3.98 25.84
C PRO A 225 5.07 5.37 25.47
N THR A 226 5.98 5.45 24.50
CA THR A 226 6.52 6.70 24.00
C THR A 226 5.52 7.45 23.14
N ILE A 227 4.78 6.74 22.29
CA ILE A 227 3.72 7.28 21.44
C ILE A 227 2.45 7.58 22.26
N GLU A 228 2.11 6.72 23.23
CA GLU A 228 0.96 6.95 24.14
C GLU A 228 1.00 8.32 24.81
N LYS A 229 2.18 8.80 25.22
CA LYS A 229 2.36 10.12 25.86
C LYS A 229 2.01 11.30 24.95
N LEU A 230 1.98 11.09 23.63
CA LEU A 230 1.67 12.08 22.62
C LEU A 230 0.20 12.04 22.19
N VAL A 231 -0.52 10.98 22.56
CA VAL A 231 -1.95 10.85 22.32
C VAL A 231 -2.71 11.86 23.18
N THR A 232 -3.53 12.69 22.54
CA THR A 232 -4.38 13.67 23.25
C THR A 232 -5.74 13.09 23.63
N GLU A 233 -6.22 12.10 22.88
CA GLU A 233 -7.56 11.53 23.00
C GLU A 233 -7.49 10.00 22.92
N LYS A 234 -7.72 9.32 24.06
CA LYS A 234 -7.80 7.86 24.11
C LYS A 234 -9.20 7.39 23.73
N LEU A 235 -9.28 6.46 22.80
CA LEU A 235 -10.51 5.85 22.29
C LEU A 235 -10.60 4.38 22.67
N LEU A 236 -11.80 3.95 23.08
CA LEU A 236 -12.13 2.55 23.31
C LEU A 236 -13.14 2.07 22.27
N ILE A 237 -12.85 0.98 21.58
CA ILE A 237 -13.86 0.18 20.87
C ILE A 237 -14.45 -0.78 21.92
N PRO A 238 -15.69 -0.56 22.37
CA PRO A 238 -16.23 -1.37 23.46
C PRO A 238 -16.51 -2.80 23.01
N ASN A 239 -16.21 -3.77 23.87
CA ASN A 239 -16.67 -5.14 23.71
C ASN A 239 -18.13 -5.30 24.16
N TYR A 240 -18.77 -6.41 23.80
CA TYR A 240 -20.13 -6.71 24.19
C TYR A 240 -20.28 -8.19 24.60
N PRO A 241 -21.04 -8.48 25.69
CA PRO A 241 -21.59 -7.52 26.68
C PRO A 241 -20.47 -6.84 27.47
N SER A 242 -20.72 -5.58 27.85
CA SER A 242 -19.73 -4.79 28.61
C SER A 242 -19.33 -5.48 29.92
N GLY A 243 -18.01 -5.53 30.20
CA GLY A 243 -17.47 -6.13 31.43
C GLY A 243 -17.34 -7.67 31.41
N GLN A 244 -17.67 -8.33 30.30
CA GLN A 244 -17.42 -9.77 30.14
C GLN A 244 -16.03 -10.06 29.57
N ILE A 245 -15.49 -11.25 29.89
CA ILE A 245 -14.24 -11.73 29.32
C ILE A 245 -14.45 -12.02 27.84
N THR A 246 -13.66 -11.37 26.99
CA THR A 246 -13.61 -11.57 25.54
C THR A 246 -12.17 -11.80 25.11
N SER A 247 -11.90 -11.86 23.79
CA SER A 247 -10.54 -11.79 23.28
C SER A 247 -9.85 -10.50 23.73
N GLU A 248 -8.55 -10.57 23.98
CA GLU A 248 -7.75 -9.46 24.52
C GLU A 248 -7.73 -8.24 23.57
N SER A 249 -7.79 -8.47 22.25
CA SER A 249 -7.78 -7.39 21.27
C SER A 249 -8.48 -7.80 19.97
N LEU A 250 -8.82 -6.82 19.16
CA LEU A 250 -9.23 -6.99 17.77
C LEU A 250 -8.00 -7.00 16.85
N ASN A 251 -8.11 -7.68 15.71
CA ASN A 251 -7.12 -7.51 14.64
C ASN A 251 -6.99 -6.02 14.29
N VAL A 252 -5.76 -5.52 14.13
CA VAL A 252 -5.48 -4.09 13.94
C VAL A 252 -6.17 -3.51 12.69
N GLY A 253 -6.27 -4.27 11.60
CA GLY A 253 -7.01 -3.84 10.41
C GLY A 253 -8.51 -3.70 10.68
N VAL A 254 -9.10 -4.65 11.42
CA VAL A 254 -10.52 -4.58 11.83
C VAL A 254 -10.75 -3.39 12.74
N ALA A 255 -9.90 -3.19 13.75
CA ALA A 255 -9.98 -2.01 14.63
C ALA A 255 -9.87 -0.70 13.84
N THR A 256 -8.93 -0.62 12.88
CA THR A 256 -8.79 0.54 11.99
C THR A 256 -10.07 0.82 11.21
N ALA A 257 -10.73 -0.22 10.66
CA ALA A 257 -11.98 -0.04 9.92
C ALA A 257 -13.11 0.52 10.78
N LEU A 258 -13.24 0.02 12.02
CA LEU A 258 -14.26 0.51 12.97
C LEU A 258 -14.01 1.97 13.34
N VAL A 259 -12.75 2.32 13.64
CA VAL A 259 -12.37 3.69 14.01
C VAL A 259 -12.59 4.64 12.82
N CYS A 260 -12.03 4.35 11.66
CA CYS A 260 -12.20 5.18 10.46
C CYS A 260 -13.67 5.33 10.06
N GLY A 261 -14.45 4.23 10.15
CA GLY A 261 -15.89 4.23 9.89
C GLY A 261 -16.63 5.19 10.83
N GLU A 262 -16.30 5.18 12.14
CA GLU A 262 -16.95 6.06 13.10
C GLU A 262 -16.60 7.53 12.88
N PHE A 263 -15.34 7.84 12.55
CA PHE A 263 -14.95 9.21 12.17
C PHE A 263 -15.73 9.71 10.96
N ARG A 264 -15.94 8.87 9.93
CA ARG A 264 -16.63 9.25 8.69
C ARG A 264 -18.15 9.20 8.79
N ARG A 265 -18.71 8.39 9.70
CA ARG A 265 -20.16 8.32 9.90
C ARG A 265 -20.77 9.64 10.35
N ARG A 266 -19.97 10.51 10.94
CA ARG A 266 -20.41 11.80 11.52
C ARG A 266 -20.07 13.00 10.63
N THR A 267 -19.62 12.76 9.39
CA THR A 267 -19.32 13.81 8.39
C THR A 267 -20.53 14.20 7.57
#